data_46e777b2fa0592d697945edbd23ba1d3
#
_entry.id   46e777b2fa0592d697945edbd23ba1d3
#
_cell.length_a   1.000
_cell.length_b   1.000
_cell.length_c   1.000
_cell.angle_alpha   90.00
_cell.angle_beta   90.00
_cell.angle_gamma   90.00
#
_symmetry.space_group_name_H-M   'P 1'
#
loop_
_entity.id
_entity.type
_entity.pdbx_description
1 polymer ?
#
loop_
_entity_poly.entity_id
_entity_poly.type
_entity_poly.pdbx_seq_one_letter_code
_entity_poly.pdbx_strand_id
1 'polypeptide(L)'
;FDIAICDPPFGIGNFVQNTGNKRGESVDWNNEIPSQEYFTELRRISKNRIVFGANYYNCFEGKHGSIVWIKNQPMPNFSKAVIASCTFHKKIEVYTQTWTNFVAKGRSTKHPCEMPVDLFCWILNNYAKEGDTILDTHAGSGSLAIACDKMRFDYVGFEKNEEYYLQAKERIKKHQSQLKLFT
;
A
#
# COMPACT_ATOMS: atom_id res chain seq x y z
N PHE A 1 -5.33 8.84 14.63
CA PHE A 1 -5.81 8.66 13.28
C PHE A 1 -7.08 7.83 13.27
N ASP A 2 -7.96 8.05 12.28
CA ASP A 2 -9.19 7.26 12.17
C ASP A 2 -8.91 5.93 11.50
N ILE A 3 -8.06 5.93 10.47
CA ILE A 3 -7.70 4.72 9.74
C ILE A 3 -6.19 4.70 9.47
N ALA A 4 -5.53 3.58 9.78
CA ALA A 4 -4.20 3.29 9.28
C ALA A 4 -4.29 2.28 8.12
N ILE A 5 -3.69 2.61 6.97
CA ILE A 5 -3.58 1.73 5.80
C ILE A 5 -2.09 1.60 5.50
N CYS A 6 -1.51 0.44 5.79
CA CYS A 6 -0.07 0.24 5.81
C CYS A 6 0.34 -0.99 5.00
N ASP A 7 1.47 -0.89 4.28
CA ASP A 7 2.11 -2.00 3.55
C ASP A 7 3.56 -2.16 4.02
N PRO A 8 3.78 -2.65 5.27
CA PRO A 8 5.12 -2.79 5.81
C PRO A 8 5.88 -3.95 5.15
N PRO A 9 7.22 -4.01 5.30
CA PRO A 9 8.06 -5.08 4.76
C PRO A 9 7.60 -6.46 5.19
N PHE A 10 7.67 -7.46 4.27
CA PHE A 10 7.18 -8.82 4.51
C PHE A 10 8.24 -9.79 5.04
N GLY A 11 9.51 -9.37 5.12
CA GLY A 11 10.60 -10.21 5.58
C GLY A 11 10.92 -11.39 4.65
N ILE A 12 10.60 -11.30 3.37
CA ILE A 12 10.77 -12.39 2.39
C ILE A 12 12.08 -12.30 1.61
N GLY A 13 13.00 -11.43 2.07
CA GLY A 13 14.33 -11.27 1.51
C GLY A 13 14.38 -10.41 0.24
N ASN A 14 15.55 -10.44 -0.40
CA ASN A 14 15.83 -9.62 -1.57
C ASN A 14 14.94 -9.99 -2.76
N PHE A 15 14.11 -9.08 -3.15
CA PHE A 15 13.35 -9.17 -4.38
C PHE A 15 14.25 -8.75 -5.54
N VAL A 16 14.89 -9.72 -6.20
CA VAL A 16 15.61 -9.45 -7.46
C VAL A 16 14.55 -9.12 -8.51
N GLN A 17 14.30 -7.86 -8.72
CA GLN A 17 13.50 -7.43 -9.87
C GLN A 17 14.34 -7.64 -11.14
N ASN A 18 13.98 -8.65 -11.91
CA ASN A 18 14.25 -8.70 -13.33
C ASN A 18 13.36 -7.67 -14.07
N THR A 19 13.49 -6.41 -13.75
CA THR A 19 12.97 -5.32 -14.57
C THR A 19 14.05 -4.97 -15.59
N GLY A 20 13.92 -5.50 -16.73
CA GLY A 20 14.53 -5.40 -18.03
C GLY A 20 15.70 -4.48 -18.35
N ASN A 21 16.44 -3.85 -17.46
CA ASN A 21 17.65 -3.09 -17.84
C ASN A 21 18.70 -2.83 -16.75
N LYS A 22 18.53 -3.26 -15.52
CA LYS A 22 19.64 -3.30 -14.55
C LYS A 22 19.46 -4.50 -13.63
N ARG A 23 20.41 -5.45 -13.69
CA ARG A 23 20.50 -6.55 -12.74
C ARG A 23 20.67 -5.98 -11.34
N GLY A 24 19.68 -6.23 -10.48
CA GLY A 24 19.86 -6.51 -9.08
C GLY A 24 20.47 -5.41 -8.22
N GLU A 25 19.81 -4.27 -8.04
CA GLU A 25 19.99 -3.59 -6.75
C GLU A 25 19.18 -4.39 -5.72
N SER A 26 19.89 -5.00 -4.76
CA SER A 26 19.27 -5.67 -3.62
C SER A 26 18.56 -4.63 -2.77
N VAL A 27 17.27 -4.82 -2.53
CA VAL A 27 16.52 -3.94 -1.63
C VAL A 27 16.58 -4.54 -0.22
N ASP A 28 17.42 -4.00 0.63
CA ASP A 28 17.65 -4.53 1.98
C ASP A 28 16.47 -4.30 2.94
N TRP A 29 15.55 -3.38 2.61
CA TRP A 29 14.42 -3.05 3.47
C TRP A 29 13.38 -4.17 3.66
N ASN A 30 13.38 -5.20 2.79
CA ASN A 30 12.43 -6.32 2.88
C ASN A 30 13.02 -7.58 3.55
N ASN A 31 14.15 -7.46 4.25
CA ASN A 31 14.81 -8.59 4.91
C ASN A 31 14.19 -8.93 6.27
N GLU A 32 13.50 -7.98 6.89
CA GLU A 32 12.92 -8.15 8.23
C GLU A 32 11.44 -7.73 8.23
N ILE A 33 10.66 -8.41 9.05
CA ILE A 33 9.29 -8.02 9.36
C ILE A 33 9.29 -6.92 10.43
N PRO A 34 8.26 -6.07 10.51
CA PRO A 34 8.11 -5.12 11.61
C PRO A 34 8.06 -5.82 12.97
N SER A 35 8.60 -5.18 13.98
CA SER A 35 8.57 -5.69 15.35
C SER A 35 7.15 -5.75 15.91
N GLN A 36 6.94 -6.54 16.97
CA GLN A 36 5.66 -6.57 17.70
C GLN A 36 5.31 -5.19 18.29
N GLU A 37 6.31 -4.39 18.63
CA GLU A 37 6.13 -3.03 19.13
C GLU A 37 5.51 -2.11 18.08
N TYR A 38 5.93 -2.22 16.82
CA TYR A 38 5.31 -1.49 15.71
C TYR A 38 3.80 -1.73 15.65
N PHE A 39 3.36 -2.99 15.72
CA PHE A 39 1.93 -3.31 15.69
C PHE A 39 1.19 -2.83 16.94
N THR A 40 1.86 -2.82 18.09
CA THR A 40 1.31 -2.28 19.34
C THR A 40 1.09 -0.77 19.23
N GLU A 41 2.07 -0.04 18.72
CA GLU A 41 1.95 1.40 18.49
C GLU A 41 0.91 1.72 17.41
N LEU A 42 0.88 0.97 16.32
CA LEU A 42 -0.13 1.15 15.29
C LEU A 42 -1.55 1.01 15.85
N ARG A 43 -1.78 0.05 16.76
CA ARG A 43 -3.05 -0.09 17.49
C ARG A 43 -3.36 1.10 18.39
N ARG A 44 -2.33 1.63 19.07
CA ARG A 44 -2.48 2.75 19.99
C ARG A 44 -2.89 4.05 19.28
N ILE A 45 -2.35 4.30 18.08
CA ILE A 45 -2.50 5.58 17.37
C ILE A 45 -3.60 5.58 16.31
N SER A 46 -4.24 4.45 16.02
CA SER A 46 -5.29 4.35 15.01
C SER A 46 -6.52 3.62 15.52
N LYS A 47 -7.72 4.12 15.17
CA LYS A 47 -8.99 3.48 15.53
C LYS A 47 -9.22 2.19 14.73
N ASN A 48 -9.00 2.25 13.41
CA ASN A 48 -9.12 1.13 12.49
C ASN A 48 -7.85 0.93 11.69
N ARG A 49 -7.63 -0.30 11.20
CA ARG A 49 -6.40 -0.68 10.50
C ARG A 49 -6.68 -1.61 9.33
N ILE A 50 -5.98 -1.37 8.24
CA ILE A 50 -5.84 -2.29 7.11
C ILE A 50 -4.34 -2.45 6.89
N VAL A 51 -3.82 -3.66 7.13
CA VAL A 51 -2.38 -3.94 7.08
C VAL A 51 -2.11 -5.04 6.08
N PHE A 52 -1.44 -4.70 4.98
CA PHE A 52 -1.08 -5.63 3.93
C PHE A 52 0.04 -6.57 4.38
N GLY A 53 0.15 -7.75 3.75
CA GLY A 53 1.13 -8.76 4.13
C GLY A 53 0.77 -9.53 5.38
N ALA A 54 -0.50 -9.55 5.76
CA ALA A 54 -0.99 -10.16 7.00
C ALA A 54 -0.62 -11.64 7.19
N ASN A 55 -0.33 -12.35 6.10
CA ASN A 55 0.13 -13.74 6.12
C ASN A 55 1.62 -13.90 6.47
N TYR A 56 2.41 -12.83 6.51
CA TYR A 56 3.84 -12.87 6.81
C TYR A 56 4.15 -12.53 8.26
N TYR A 57 3.22 -11.91 8.97
CA TYR A 57 3.39 -11.55 10.38
C TYR A 57 2.09 -11.76 11.14
N ASN A 58 2.23 -11.88 12.45
CA ASN A 58 1.12 -12.22 13.33
C ASN A 58 0.25 -11.00 13.67
N CYS A 59 -0.31 -10.36 12.63
CA CYS A 59 -1.13 -9.16 12.78
C CYS A 59 -2.64 -9.40 12.67
N PHE A 60 -3.06 -10.65 12.43
CA PHE A 60 -4.47 -11.00 12.52
C PHE A 60 -4.91 -10.95 13.98
N GLU A 61 -5.55 -9.85 14.34
CA GLU A 61 -6.04 -9.63 15.70
C GLU A 61 -7.32 -10.42 15.95
N GLY A 62 -7.19 -11.72 16.21
CA GLY A 62 -8.29 -12.56 16.67
C GLY A 62 -9.43 -12.72 15.66
N LYS A 63 -10.52 -11.96 15.79
CA LYS A 63 -11.77 -12.14 15.02
C LYS A 63 -11.96 -11.13 13.88
N HIS A 64 -10.92 -10.46 13.44
CA HIS A 64 -11.01 -9.49 12.34
C HIS A 64 -11.07 -10.16 10.97
N GLY A 65 -11.50 -9.39 9.98
CA GLY A 65 -11.60 -9.82 8.61
C GLY A 65 -10.34 -9.61 7.79
N SER A 66 -10.45 -9.85 6.50
CA SER A 66 -9.36 -9.69 5.55
C SER A 66 -9.84 -9.04 4.26
N ILE A 67 -8.92 -8.36 3.58
CA ILE A 67 -9.07 -7.93 2.20
C ILE A 67 -8.06 -8.70 1.37
N VAL A 68 -8.49 -9.31 0.28
CA VAL A 68 -7.64 -10.03 -0.65
C VAL A 68 -7.61 -9.29 -1.98
N TRP A 69 -6.44 -8.77 -2.36
CA TRP A 69 -6.25 -8.23 -3.69
C TRP A 69 -5.76 -9.33 -4.64
N ILE A 70 -6.60 -9.72 -5.61
CA ILE A 70 -6.28 -10.69 -6.66
C ILE A 70 -5.65 -9.95 -7.84
N LYS A 71 -4.40 -10.31 -8.18
CA LYS A 71 -3.60 -9.66 -9.21
C LYS A 71 -3.82 -10.23 -10.60
N ASN A 72 -4.28 -11.48 -10.73
CA ASN A 72 -4.42 -12.22 -12.00
C ASN A 72 -3.17 -12.10 -12.90
N GLN A 73 -1.98 -12.14 -12.29
CA GLN A 73 -0.73 -12.04 -13.04
C GLN A 73 -0.25 -13.44 -13.50
N PRO A 74 0.32 -13.57 -14.71
CA PRO A 74 0.66 -14.88 -15.28
C PRO A 74 1.99 -15.45 -14.80
N MET A 75 2.85 -14.63 -14.18
CA MET A 75 4.21 -15.03 -13.81
C MET A 75 4.21 -16.06 -12.65
N PRO A 76 4.87 -17.23 -12.80
CA PRO A 76 4.77 -18.32 -11.83
C PRO A 76 5.41 -17.98 -10.47
N ASN A 77 6.45 -17.18 -10.47
CA ASN A 77 7.24 -16.85 -9.27
C ASN A 77 6.69 -15.65 -8.47
N PHE A 78 5.56 -15.07 -8.89
CA PHE A 78 4.95 -13.94 -8.20
C PHE A 78 3.64 -14.34 -7.53
N SER A 79 3.40 -13.79 -6.35
CA SER A 79 2.14 -14.01 -5.63
C SER A 79 0.93 -13.64 -6.48
N LYS A 80 -0.05 -14.53 -6.56
CA LYS A 80 -1.32 -14.32 -7.28
C LYS A 80 -2.23 -13.32 -6.58
N ALA A 81 -2.03 -13.15 -5.27
CA ALA A 81 -2.80 -12.24 -4.44
C ALA A 81 -1.93 -11.63 -3.33
N VAL A 82 -2.43 -10.56 -2.73
CA VAL A 82 -1.92 -10.00 -1.46
C VAL A 82 -3.07 -9.97 -0.47
N ILE A 83 -2.79 -10.33 0.78
CA ILE A 83 -3.77 -10.36 1.87
C ILE A 83 -3.48 -9.20 2.82
N ALA A 84 -4.51 -8.45 3.16
CA ALA A 84 -4.47 -7.48 4.25
C ALA A 84 -5.38 -7.91 5.40
N SER A 85 -4.95 -7.70 6.65
CA SER A 85 -5.86 -7.74 7.80
C SER A 85 -6.76 -6.50 7.77
N CYS A 86 -7.99 -6.64 8.23
CA CYS A 86 -8.98 -5.55 8.23
C CYS A 86 -9.79 -5.55 9.51
N THR A 87 -9.72 -4.46 10.28
CA THR A 87 -10.42 -4.37 11.58
C THR A 87 -11.89 -3.94 11.47
N PHE A 88 -12.34 -3.49 10.30
CA PHE A 88 -13.69 -2.99 10.10
C PHE A 88 -14.77 -4.08 10.13
N HIS A 89 -14.42 -5.32 9.85
CA HIS A 89 -15.36 -6.44 9.75
C HIS A 89 -14.71 -7.78 10.06
N LYS A 90 -15.50 -8.87 10.00
CA LYS A 90 -15.03 -10.26 10.25
C LYS A 90 -15.11 -11.16 9.02
N LYS A 91 -15.47 -10.62 7.87
CA LYS A 91 -15.59 -11.33 6.58
C LYS A 91 -14.31 -11.20 5.76
N ILE A 92 -14.26 -11.91 4.64
CA ILE A 92 -13.22 -11.75 3.62
C ILE A 92 -13.82 -10.96 2.46
N GLU A 93 -13.22 -9.83 2.15
CA GLU A 93 -13.53 -9.05 0.96
C GLU A 93 -12.49 -9.28 -0.12
N VAL A 94 -12.91 -9.19 -1.37
CA VAL A 94 -12.03 -9.42 -2.53
C VAL A 94 -12.04 -8.21 -3.44
N TYR A 95 -10.85 -7.71 -3.76
CA TYR A 95 -10.65 -6.73 -4.82
C TYR A 95 -9.86 -7.37 -5.96
N THR A 96 -10.33 -7.24 -7.19
CA THR A 96 -9.67 -7.79 -8.37
C THR A 96 -9.24 -6.67 -9.31
N GLN A 97 -7.94 -6.56 -9.52
CA GLN A 97 -7.38 -5.73 -10.57
C GLN A 97 -6.21 -6.47 -11.20
N THR A 98 -6.29 -6.73 -12.50
CA THR A 98 -5.25 -7.48 -13.19
C THR A 98 -3.94 -6.68 -13.21
N TRP A 99 -2.84 -7.38 -12.97
CA TRP A 99 -1.50 -6.79 -13.05
C TRP A 99 -1.23 -6.18 -14.43
N THR A 100 -1.72 -6.83 -15.50
CA THR A 100 -1.61 -6.31 -16.86
C THR A 100 -2.30 -4.97 -17.04
N ASN A 101 -3.49 -4.79 -16.47
CA ASN A 101 -4.20 -3.50 -16.50
C ASN A 101 -3.47 -2.43 -15.70
N PHE A 102 -2.85 -2.80 -14.57
CA PHE A 102 -2.06 -1.90 -13.77
C PHE A 102 -0.79 -1.45 -14.50
N VAL A 103 -0.05 -2.39 -15.12
CA VAL A 103 1.16 -2.10 -15.89
C VAL A 103 0.83 -1.34 -17.18
N ALA A 104 -0.28 -1.65 -17.87
CA ALA A 104 -0.72 -0.96 -19.08
C ALA A 104 -1.10 0.50 -18.84
N LYS A 105 -1.59 0.86 -17.65
CA LYS A 105 -1.82 2.25 -17.22
C LYS A 105 -0.52 3.03 -16.95
N GLY A 106 0.64 2.38 -17.05
CA GLY A 106 1.96 2.93 -16.78
C GLY A 106 2.30 2.92 -15.28
N ARG A 107 3.33 2.15 -14.90
CA ARG A 107 3.95 2.29 -13.58
C ARG A 107 4.62 3.64 -13.53
N SER A 108 4.32 4.42 -12.51
CA SER A 108 4.75 5.81 -12.43
C SER A 108 6.02 6.01 -11.61
N THR A 109 6.51 4.95 -10.96
CA THR A 109 7.69 5.01 -10.10
C THR A 109 8.63 3.82 -10.35
N LYS A 110 9.87 3.97 -9.89
CA LYS A 110 10.85 2.88 -9.84
C LYS A 110 10.65 2.00 -8.59
N HIS A 111 9.67 2.29 -7.74
CA HIS A 111 9.40 1.52 -6.53
C HIS A 111 9.01 0.08 -6.90
N PRO A 112 9.71 -0.93 -6.37
CA PRO A 112 9.53 -2.31 -6.80
C PRO A 112 8.14 -2.88 -6.49
N CYS A 113 7.55 -2.46 -5.38
CA CYS A 113 6.26 -2.93 -4.86
C CYS A 113 5.16 -1.88 -5.01
N GLU A 114 5.15 -1.10 -6.10
CA GLU A 114 4.10 -0.11 -6.33
C GLU A 114 2.72 -0.77 -6.36
N MET A 115 1.82 -0.32 -5.48
CA MET A 115 0.42 -0.74 -5.43
C MET A 115 -0.47 0.21 -6.23
N PRO A 116 -1.59 -0.30 -6.81
CA PRO A 116 -2.49 0.53 -7.60
C PRO A 116 -3.20 1.61 -6.78
N VAL A 117 -3.26 2.84 -7.29
CA VAL A 117 -4.10 3.91 -6.70
C VAL A 117 -5.57 3.48 -6.63
N ASP A 118 -6.07 2.78 -7.64
CA ASP A 118 -7.46 2.32 -7.71
C ASP A 118 -7.83 1.35 -6.57
N LEU A 119 -6.89 0.52 -6.10
CA LEU A 119 -7.07 -0.32 -4.91
C LEU A 119 -7.31 0.53 -3.66
N PHE A 120 -6.49 1.57 -3.48
CA PHE A 120 -6.65 2.46 -2.33
C PHE A 120 -7.92 3.31 -2.43
N CYS A 121 -8.29 3.77 -3.61
CA CYS A 121 -9.59 4.42 -3.82
C CYS A 121 -10.76 3.48 -3.45
N TRP A 122 -10.69 2.21 -3.84
CA TRP A 122 -11.69 1.22 -3.46
C TRP A 122 -11.73 1.01 -1.94
N ILE A 123 -10.58 0.93 -1.28
CA ILE A 123 -10.49 0.81 0.19
C ILE A 123 -11.13 2.04 0.85
N LEU A 124 -10.73 3.24 0.45
CA LEU A 124 -11.25 4.48 1.03
C LEU A 124 -12.77 4.59 0.83
N ASN A 125 -13.27 4.27 -0.36
CA ASN A 125 -14.71 4.31 -0.65
C ASN A 125 -15.54 3.34 0.21
N ASN A 126 -14.97 2.21 0.61
CA ASN A 126 -15.70 1.20 1.39
C ASN A 126 -15.58 1.40 2.90
N TYR A 127 -14.51 2.02 3.39
CA TYR A 127 -14.15 2.02 4.80
C TYR A 127 -13.95 3.40 5.42
N ALA A 128 -13.62 4.43 4.63
CA ALA A 128 -13.43 5.78 5.12
C ALA A 128 -14.73 6.60 5.05
N LYS A 129 -14.86 7.55 5.95
CA LYS A 129 -15.95 8.53 6.02
C LYS A 129 -15.39 9.93 5.85
N GLU A 130 -16.20 10.86 5.40
CA GLU A 130 -15.83 12.27 5.33
C GLU A 130 -15.27 12.77 6.68
N GLY A 131 -14.12 13.43 6.62
CA GLY A 131 -13.40 13.93 7.79
C GLY A 131 -12.46 12.92 8.47
N ASP A 132 -12.41 11.66 8.02
CA ASP A 132 -11.44 10.69 8.55
C ASP A 132 -10.01 11.08 8.17
N THR A 133 -9.09 10.91 9.11
CA THR A 133 -7.64 11.09 8.92
C THR A 133 -6.97 9.75 8.63
N ILE A 134 -6.20 9.70 7.54
CA ILE A 134 -5.55 8.48 7.05
C ILE A 134 -4.06 8.50 7.38
N LEU A 135 -3.59 7.42 8.00
CA LEU A 135 -2.17 7.18 8.30
C LEU A 135 -1.59 6.11 7.38
N ASP A 136 -0.40 6.39 6.84
CA ASP A 136 0.43 5.43 6.12
C ASP A 136 1.86 5.45 6.69
N THR A 137 2.28 4.36 7.30
CA THR A 137 3.60 4.26 7.92
C THR A 137 4.71 3.82 6.94
N HIS A 138 4.34 3.41 5.71
CA HIS A 138 5.24 2.92 4.68
C HIS A 138 4.78 3.41 3.31
N ALA A 139 4.88 4.72 3.08
CA ALA A 139 4.29 5.41 1.92
C ALA A 139 4.79 4.91 0.55
N GLY A 140 6.03 4.42 0.49
CA GLY A 140 6.64 3.84 -0.69
C GLY A 140 6.47 4.69 -1.94
N SER A 141 5.67 4.23 -2.89
CA SER A 141 5.41 4.94 -4.14
C SER A 141 4.45 6.13 -4.03
N GLY A 142 3.82 6.36 -2.87
CA GLY A 142 2.83 7.42 -2.65
C GLY A 142 1.44 7.14 -3.25
N SER A 143 1.12 5.89 -3.58
CA SER A 143 -0.17 5.54 -4.19
C SER A 143 -1.36 5.83 -3.29
N LEU A 144 -1.25 5.57 -1.97
CA LEU A 144 -2.30 5.90 -1.00
C LEU A 144 -2.47 7.42 -0.87
N ALA A 145 -1.37 8.20 -0.85
CA ALA A 145 -1.44 9.66 -0.82
C ALA A 145 -2.23 10.24 -2.01
N ILE A 146 -2.00 9.69 -3.22
CA ILE A 146 -2.76 10.09 -4.41
C ILE A 146 -4.23 9.71 -4.29
N ALA A 147 -4.56 8.54 -3.75
CA ALA A 147 -5.94 8.15 -3.52
C ALA A 147 -6.64 9.07 -2.52
N CYS A 148 -5.96 9.43 -1.42
CA CYS A 148 -6.46 10.40 -0.44
C CYS A 148 -6.70 11.79 -1.06
N ASP A 149 -5.75 12.30 -1.84
CA ASP A 149 -5.90 13.57 -2.55
C ASP A 149 -7.11 13.55 -3.53
N LYS A 150 -7.26 12.49 -4.31
CA LYS A 150 -8.41 12.31 -5.22
C LYS A 150 -9.76 12.29 -4.50
N MET A 151 -9.80 11.72 -3.31
CA MET A 151 -11.03 11.49 -2.55
C MET A 151 -11.22 12.49 -1.41
N ARG A 152 -10.31 13.47 -1.28
CA ARG A 152 -10.36 14.58 -0.31
C ARG A 152 -10.28 14.12 1.15
N PHE A 153 -9.41 13.15 1.43
CA PHE A 153 -9.08 12.74 2.78
C PHE A 153 -7.78 13.38 3.27
N ASP A 154 -7.72 13.74 4.55
CA ASP A 154 -6.50 14.14 5.21
C ASP A 154 -5.56 12.94 5.33
N TYR A 155 -4.28 13.14 4.97
CA TYR A 155 -3.30 12.07 4.89
C TYR A 155 -1.99 12.46 5.57
N VAL A 156 -1.47 11.53 6.36
CA VAL A 156 -0.10 11.58 6.90
C VAL A 156 0.63 10.32 6.50
N GLY A 157 1.73 10.46 5.77
CA GLY A 157 2.55 9.34 5.32
C GLY A 157 4.01 9.47 5.74
N PHE A 158 4.64 8.34 6.03
CA PHE A 158 6.05 8.23 6.36
C PHE A 158 6.77 7.33 5.36
N GLU A 159 7.94 7.76 4.90
CA GLU A 159 8.84 6.98 4.07
C GLU A 159 10.26 7.17 4.60
N LYS A 160 10.91 6.05 4.94
CA LYS A 160 12.27 6.06 5.52
C LYS A 160 13.34 6.23 4.46
N ASN A 161 13.11 5.68 3.26
CA ASN A 161 14.06 5.77 2.16
C ASN A 161 13.90 7.12 1.47
N GLU A 162 14.95 7.95 1.50
CA GLU A 162 14.94 9.30 0.95
C GLU A 162 14.65 9.32 -0.56
N GLU A 163 15.21 8.37 -1.32
CA GLU A 163 14.98 8.30 -2.76
C GLU A 163 13.50 8.01 -3.07
N TYR A 164 12.88 7.04 -2.37
CA TYR A 164 11.46 6.74 -2.53
C TYR A 164 10.58 7.90 -2.07
N TYR A 165 10.95 8.56 -0.97
CA TYR A 165 10.26 9.76 -0.50
C TYR A 165 10.24 10.87 -1.56
N LEU A 166 11.38 11.18 -2.17
CA LEU A 166 11.50 12.21 -3.20
C LEU A 166 10.69 11.85 -4.45
N GLN A 167 10.74 10.59 -4.89
CA GLN A 167 9.94 10.09 -6.03
C GLN A 167 8.45 10.16 -5.74
N ALA A 168 8.00 9.75 -4.56
CA ALA A 168 6.60 9.83 -4.14
C ALA A 168 6.11 11.29 -4.11
N LYS A 169 6.91 12.19 -3.55
CA LYS A 169 6.61 13.62 -3.49
C LYS A 169 6.45 14.24 -4.90
N GLU A 170 7.35 13.92 -5.81
CA GLU A 170 7.27 14.37 -7.20
C GLU A 170 6.00 13.84 -7.89
N ARG A 171 5.71 12.55 -7.71
CA ARG A 171 4.51 11.90 -8.24
C ARG A 171 3.22 12.54 -7.74
N ILE A 172 3.12 12.81 -6.43
CA ILE A 172 1.97 13.49 -5.83
C ILE A 172 1.82 14.90 -6.40
N LYS A 173 2.92 15.66 -6.47
CA LYS A 173 2.92 17.01 -7.05
C LYS A 173 2.45 17.02 -8.52
N LYS A 174 2.91 16.06 -9.32
CA LYS A 174 2.48 15.90 -10.71
C LYS A 174 0.99 15.59 -10.80
N HIS A 175 0.48 14.71 -9.94
CA HIS A 175 -0.95 14.40 -9.86
C HIS A 175 -1.78 15.67 -9.55
N GLN A 176 -1.41 16.41 -8.53
CA GLN A 176 -2.09 17.65 -8.13
C GLN A 176 -2.06 18.75 -9.20
N SER A 177 -0.97 18.83 -9.98
CA SER A 177 -0.89 19.78 -11.08
C SER A 177 -1.81 19.42 -12.26
N GLN A 178 -2.05 18.12 -12.50
CA GLN A 178 -2.98 17.67 -13.54
C GLN A 178 -4.45 17.99 -13.21
N LEU A 179 -4.83 17.90 -11.94
CA LEU A 179 -6.20 18.23 -11.49
C LEU A 179 -6.53 19.71 -11.69
N LYS A 180 -5.55 20.63 -11.57
CA LYS A 180 -5.74 22.07 -11.75
C LYS A 180 -6.00 22.49 -13.21
N LEU A 181 -5.77 21.61 -14.19
CA LEU A 181 -6.04 21.90 -15.60
C LEU A 181 -7.51 21.64 -16.00
N PHE A 182 -8.30 21.01 -15.11
CA PHE A 182 -9.69 20.62 -15.36
C PHE A 182 -10.69 21.26 -14.38
N THR A 183 -10.23 22.16 -13.52
CA THR A 183 -11.05 22.98 -12.62
C THR A 183 -10.99 24.44 -13.04
#